data_0503a35969e77ddafe7b31ce1d688bb2
#
_entry.id   0503a35969e77ddafe7b31ce1d688bb2
#
_cell.length_a   1.000
_cell.length_b   1.000
_cell.length_c   1.000
_cell.angle_alpha   90.00
_cell.angle_beta   90.00
_cell.angle_gamma   90.00
#
_symmetry.space_group_name_H-M   'P 1'
#
loop_
_entity.id
_entity.type
_entity.pdbx_description
1 polymer ?
#
loop_
_entity_poly.entity_id
_entity_poly.type
_entity_poly.pdbx_seq_one_letter_code
_entity_poly.pdbx_strand_id
1 'polypeptide(L)'
;MFDETRTLESPTGARIAYHYRTASQAPRGILIVSHGLAEHARRYRRFAENLADAGFHVYAPDHRGHGETAAPDAPLGRFASRDGWRAVLDDLLALREHAAETHPDLPVVLFGHSMGGLFALAFAEAFPEKLDAVAVWNSNFAVGLSGRAAQAILAAERMLKGSDVPSGLLPRLTFGAWGKSIANRKTDLDWLSHDEAEVAAYIADPLCGFDASVSLWIDLFAVTFSAIAPQRIARLPKDLPIHLLGGGQDPATNGGEAIRWLAARLEKSGLEDVTTIVYPGARHETLNEIPALRDEATDAFIAWCRRVTERPHLTQR
;
A
#
# COMPACT_ATOMS: atom_id res chain seq x y z
N MET A 1 8.83 -2.74 -20.79
CA MET A 1 9.75 -2.59 -19.62
C MET A 1 8.99 -1.89 -18.52
N PHE A 2 9.35 -2.02 -17.24
CA PHE A 2 8.61 -1.38 -16.12
C PHE A 2 8.57 0.16 -16.21
N ASP A 3 9.46 0.75 -16.98
CA ASP A 3 9.48 2.20 -17.26
C ASP A 3 8.43 2.68 -18.26
N GLU A 4 7.78 1.76 -18.99
CA GLU A 4 6.72 2.08 -19.93
C GLU A 4 5.38 2.15 -19.19
N THR A 5 4.72 3.30 -19.28
CA THR A 5 3.38 3.48 -18.73
C THR A 5 2.35 2.86 -19.67
N ARG A 6 1.53 1.96 -19.13
CA ARG A 6 0.33 1.41 -19.77
C ARG A 6 -0.90 2.03 -19.17
N THR A 7 -2.03 1.95 -19.86
CA THR A 7 -3.29 2.49 -19.36
C THR A 7 -4.40 1.46 -19.44
N LEU A 8 -5.34 1.54 -18.48
CA LEU A 8 -6.54 0.72 -18.39
C LEU A 8 -7.72 1.61 -18.03
N GLU A 9 -8.82 1.51 -18.78
CA GLU A 9 -10.07 2.18 -18.42
C GLU A 9 -10.76 1.44 -17.28
N SER A 10 -11.06 2.17 -16.20
CA SER A 10 -11.78 1.65 -15.04
C SER A 10 -13.27 1.96 -15.14
N PRO A 11 -14.16 1.07 -14.65
CA PRO A 11 -15.58 1.36 -14.49
C PRO A 11 -15.88 2.61 -13.65
N THR A 12 -14.93 3.08 -12.84
CA THR A 12 -15.03 4.33 -12.08
C THR A 12 -14.88 5.59 -12.93
N GLY A 13 -14.56 5.45 -14.23
CA GLY A 13 -14.21 6.55 -15.13
C GLY A 13 -12.76 7.01 -15.02
N ALA A 14 -11.92 6.33 -14.24
CA ALA A 14 -10.50 6.58 -14.22
C ALA A 14 -9.80 5.86 -15.37
N ARG A 15 -8.83 6.54 -15.99
CA ARG A 15 -7.82 5.93 -16.85
C ARG A 15 -6.59 5.64 -16.00
N ILE A 16 -6.53 4.39 -15.52
CA ILE A 16 -5.48 3.92 -14.63
C ILE A 16 -4.18 3.83 -15.42
N ALA A 17 -3.15 4.56 -15.00
CA ALA A 17 -1.79 4.35 -15.45
C ALA A 17 -1.18 3.21 -14.63
N TYR A 18 -0.53 2.25 -15.27
CA TYR A 18 0.15 1.17 -14.57
C TYR A 18 1.45 0.77 -15.25
N HIS A 19 2.37 0.25 -14.45
CA HIS A 19 3.64 -0.31 -14.87
C HIS A 19 3.57 -1.82 -14.81
N TYR A 20 4.17 -2.48 -15.78
CA TYR A 20 4.13 -3.93 -15.91
C TYR A 20 5.53 -4.50 -16.10
N ARG A 21 5.82 -5.57 -15.37
CA ARG A 21 7.00 -6.40 -15.59
C ARG A 21 6.58 -7.85 -15.78
N THR A 22 6.96 -8.43 -16.92
CA THR A 22 6.72 -9.85 -17.20
C THR A 22 7.66 -10.72 -16.38
N ALA A 23 7.19 -11.87 -15.96
CA ALA A 23 8.03 -12.89 -15.33
C ALA A 23 9.19 -13.28 -16.25
N SER A 24 10.41 -13.34 -15.72
CA SER A 24 11.63 -13.69 -16.46
C SER A 24 11.83 -15.21 -16.58
N GLN A 25 11.04 -15.98 -15.85
CA GLN A 25 11.04 -17.44 -15.78
C GLN A 25 9.62 -17.99 -15.96
N ALA A 26 9.44 -19.32 -15.85
CA ALA A 26 8.11 -19.93 -15.86
C ALA A 26 7.20 -19.25 -14.83
N PRO A 27 6.04 -18.71 -15.25
CA PRO A 27 5.19 -17.93 -14.38
C PRO A 27 4.66 -18.77 -13.20
N ARG A 28 4.75 -18.19 -11.99
CA ARG A 28 4.25 -18.78 -10.72
C ARG A 28 3.02 -18.06 -10.20
N GLY A 29 2.83 -16.80 -10.59
CA GLY A 29 1.73 -15.98 -10.10
C GLY A 29 1.80 -14.55 -10.61
N ILE A 30 0.81 -13.77 -10.20
CA ILE A 30 0.67 -12.34 -10.44
C ILE A 30 0.89 -11.62 -9.11
N LEU A 31 1.73 -10.57 -9.11
CA LEU A 31 1.84 -9.63 -8.00
C LEU A 31 1.25 -8.29 -8.43
N ILE A 32 0.29 -7.79 -7.67
CA ILE A 32 -0.23 -6.43 -7.81
C ILE A 32 0.36 -5.57 -6.69
N VAL A 33 0.94 -4.40 -7.03
CA VAL A 33 1.60 -3.51 -6.08
C VAL A 33 0.76 -2.26 -5.86
N SER A 34 0.27 -2.06 -4.66
CA SER A 34 -0.46 -0.87 -4.19
C SER A 34 0.52 0.03 -3.42
N HIS A 35 0.86 1.19 -4.00
CA HIS A 35 1.85 2.12 -3.48
C HIS A 35 1.34 2.99 -2.32
N GLY A 36 2.26 3.71 -1.65
CA GLY A 36 1.98 4.60 -0.51
C GLY A 36 1.39 5.96 -0.88
N LEU A 37 1.14 6.79 0.14
CA LEU A 37 0.65 8.15 -0.03
C LEU A 37 1.75 9.07 -0.57
N ALA A 38 1.39 9.95 -1.49
CA ALA A 38 2.25 10.96 -2.09
C ALA A 38 3.53 10.38 -2.72
N GLU A 39 3.36 9.25 -3.38
CA GLU A 39 4.35 8.59 -4.23
C GLU A 39 3.66 7.95 -5.44
N HIS A 40 4.36 7.15 -6.22
CA HIS A 40 3.83 6.49 -7.43
C HIS A 40 4.50 5.15 -7.70
N ALA A 41 3.91 4.36 -8.58
CA ALA A 41 4.27 2.97 -8.84
C ALA A 41 5.70 2.76 -9.41
N ARG A 42 6.28 3.72 -10.14
CA ARG A 42 7.65 3.56 -10.70
C ARG A 42 8.72 3.39 -9.62
N ARG A 43 8.49 3.85 -8.39
CA ARG A 43 9.42 3.67 -7.27
C ARG A 43 9.61 2.21 -6.88
N TYR A 44 8.70 1.34 -7.30
CA TYR A 44 8.75 -0.11 -7.06
C TYR A 44 9.49 -0.89 -8.15
N ARG A 45 10.18 -0.23 -9.09
CA ARG A 45 10.86 -0.90 -10.22
C ARG A 45 11.81 -2.01 -9.76
N ARG A 46 12.73 -1.73 -8.85
CA ARG A 46 13.70 -2.72 -8.33
C ARG A 46 12.99 -3.93 -7.73
N PHE A 47 11.98 -3.67 -6.92
CA PHE A 47 11.16 -4.73 -6.32
C PHE A 47 10.46 -5.56 -7.40
N ALA A 48 9.87 -4.92 -8.41
CA ALA A 48 9.21 -5.60 -9.53
C ALA A 48 10.19 -6.44 -10.36
N GLU A 49 11.42 -5.98 -10.56
CA GLU A 49 12.47 -6.73 -11.24
C GLU A 49 12.84 -8.00 -10.47
N ASN A 50 13.06 -7.90 -9.16
CA ASN A 50 13.37 -9.05 -8.30
C ASN A 50 12.24 -10.08 -8.29
N LEU A 51 10.98 -9.63 -8.23
CA LEU A 51 9.80 -10.53 -8.28
C LEU A 51 9.64 -11.16 -9.68
N ALA A 52 9.92 -10.42 -10.75
CA ALA A 52 9.88 -10.96 -12.10
C ALA A 52 10.96 -12.06 -12.30
N ASP A 53 12.15 -11.85 -11.76
CA ASP A 53 13.22 -12.84 -11.77
C ASP A 53 12.90 -14.07 -10.89
N ALA A 54 11.99 -13.92 -9.94
CA ALA A 54 11.45 -15.01 -9.13
C ALA A 54 10.26 -15.76 -9.78
N GLY A 55 9.79 -15.30 -10.96
CA GLY A 55 8.70 -15.92 -11.73
C GLY A 55 7.33 -15.27 -11.54
N PHE A 56 7.26 -14.00 -11.11
CA PHE A 56 5.98 -13.30 -10.98
C PHE A 56 5.77 -12.27 -12.08
N HIS A 57 4.57 -12.21 -12.66
CA HIS A 57 4.12 -11.07 -13.42
C HIS A 57 3.79 -9.94 -12.43
N VAL A 58 4.38 -8.76 -12.59
CA VAL A 58 4.17 -7.65 -11.65
C VAL A 58 3.39 -6.53 -12.32
N TYR A 59 2.29 -6.13 -11.71
CA TYR A 59 1.44 -5.00 -12.08
C TYR A 59 1.47 -3.96 -10.97
N ALA A 60 1.82 -2.72 -11.28
CA ALA A 60 1.88 -1.63 -10.32
C ALA A 60 1.11 -0.42 -10.86
N PRO A 61 -0.16 -0.22 -10.45
CA PRO A 61 -0.92 0.96 -10.84
C PRO A 61 -0.49 2.18 -10.03
N ASP A 62 -0.59 3.34 -10.64
CA ASP A 62 -0.72 4.58 -9.90
C ASP A 62 -2.17 4.70 -9.40
N HIS A 63 -2.35 4.92 -8.12
CA HIS A 63 -3.69 5.18 -7.57
C HIS A 63 -4.26 6.48 -8.14
N ARG A 64 -5.59 6.58 -8.24
CA ARG A 64 -6.25 7.85 -8.59
C ARG A 64 -5.76 8.97 -7.67
N GLY A 65 -5.56 10.16 -8.24
CA GLY A 65 -4.95 11.30 -7.53
C GLY A 65 -3.46 11.17 -7.24
N HIS A 66 -2.78 10.20 -7.87
CA HIS A 66 -1.34 9.96 -7.78
C HIS A 66 -0.76 9.64 -9.16
N GLY A 67 0.55 9.86 -9.30
CA GLY A 67 1.30 9.49 -10.48
C GLY A 67 0.70 9.99 -11.79
N GLU A 68 0.54 9.09 -12.76
CA GLU A 68 0.03 9.38 -14.11
C GLU A 68 -1.44 8.93 -14.32
N THR A 69 -2.11 8.37 -13.29
CA THR A 69 -3.53 8.03 -13.38
C THR A 69 -4.38 9.28 -13.47
N ALA A 70 -5.25 9.32 -14.50
CA ALA A 70 -6.17 10.42 -14.73
C ALA A 70 -7.60 10.00 -14.42
N ALA A 71 -8.29 10.79 -13.59
CA ALA A 71 -9.71 10.65 -13.35
C ALA A 71 -10.38 12.03 -13.30
N PRO A 72 -11.59 12.20 -13.85
CA PRO A 72 -12.22 13.52 -13.98
C PRO A 72 -12.40 14.28 -12.66
N ASP A 73 -12.55 13.53 -11.56
CA ASP A 73 -12.80 14.06 -10.22
C ASP A 73 -11.66 13.83 -9.22
N ALA A 74 -10.49 13.38 -9.71
CA ALA A 74 -9.33 13.06 -8.89
C ALA A 74 -8.05 13.77 -9.39
N PRO A 75 -7.94 15.08 -9.23
CA PRO A 75 -6.66 15.77 -9.43
C PRO A 75 -5.63 15.25 -8.42
N LEU A 76 -4.35 15.57 -8.62
CA LEU A 76 -3.27 15.19 -7.71
C LEU A 76 -3.62 15.51 -6.26
N GLY A 77 -3.45 14.52 -5.37
CA GLY A 77 -3.77 14.64 -3.95
C GLY A 77 -5.24 14.44 -3.58
N ARG A 78 -6.07 13.91 -4.48
CA ARG A 78 -7.49 13.63 -4.22
C ARG A 78 -7.91 12.30 -4.86
N PHE A 79 -8.67 11.46 -4.13
CA PHE A 79 -9.15 10.20 -4.72
C PHE A 79 -10.43 10.38 -5.55
N ALA A 80 -11.43 11.07 -5.04
CA ALA A 80 -12.69 11.33 -5.73
C ALA A 80 -13.47 12.46 -5.06
N SER A 81 -14.56 12.88 -5.70
CA SER A 81 -15.51 13.84 -5.09
C SER A 81 -16.31 13.23 -3.94
N ARG A 82 -16.53 11.92 -3.94
CA ARG A 82 -17.22 11.15 -2.88
C ARG A 82 -16.68 9.74 -2.80
N ASP A 83 -16.68 9.15 -1.59
CA ASP A 83 -16.31 7.75 -1.36
C ASP A 83 -15.01 7.31 -2.05
N GLY A 84 -14.00 8.21 -2.04
CA GLY A 84 -12.79 8.05 -2.83
C GLY A 84 -12.03 6.76 -2.54
N TRP A 85 -11.99 6.33 -1.29
CA TRP A 85 -11.33 5.07 -0.92
C TRP A 85 -11.99 3.83 -1.57
N ARG A 86 -13.32 3.86 -1.81
CA ARG A 86 -14.03 2.78 -2.52
C ARG A 86 -13.69 2.78 -4.00
N ALA A 87 -13.63 3.98 -4.59
CA ALA A 87 -13.21 4.11 -5.99
C ALA A 87 -11.77 3.58 -6.21
N VAL A 88 -10.87 3.73 -5.22
CA VAL A 88 -9.54 3.09 -5.25
C VAL A 88 -9.64 1.57 -5.26
N LEU A 89 -10.54 0.97 -4.46
CA LEU A 89 -10.75 -0.48 -4.47
C LEU A 89 -11.32 -0.98 -5.80
N ASP A 90 -12.25 -0.24 -6.40
CA ASP A 90 -12.84 -0.58 -7.69
C ASP A 90 -11.80 -0.46 -8.83
N ASP A 91 -10.92 0.53 -8.77
CA ASP A 91 -9.79 0.67 -9.70
C ASP A 91 -8.78 -0.50 -9.57
N LEU A 92 -8.47 -0.90 -8.33
CA LEU A 92 -7.64 -2.08 -8.08
C LEU A 92 -8.30 -3.37 -8.59
N LEU A 93 -9.64 -3.48 -8.44
CA LEU A 93 -10.39 -4.61 -8.96
C LEU A 93 -10.32 -4.66 -10.49
N ALA A 94 -10.49 -3.53 -11.16
CA ALA A 94 -10.37 -3.46 -12.63
C ALA A 94 -8.99 -3.93 -13.10
N LEU A 95 -7.92 -3.49 -12.43
CA LEU A 95 -6.56 -3.94 -12.77
C LEU A 95 -6.36 -5.43 -12.46
N ARG A 96 -6.89 -5.92 -11.34
CA ARG A 96 -6.81 -7.34 -10.98
C ARG A 96 -7.50 -8.22 -12.03
N GLU A 97 -8.70 -7.82 -12.49
CA GLU A 97 -9.41 -8.56 -13.53
C GLU A 97 -8.63 -8.55 -14.84
N HIS A 98 -8.13 -7.39 -15.26
CA HIS A 98 -7.27 -7.28 -16.45
C HIS A 98 -6.02 -8.18 -16.36
N ALA A 99 -5.37 -8.22 -15.20
CA ALA A 99 -4.19 -9.06 -14.99
C ALA A 99 -4.55 -10.57 -15.05
N ALA A 100 -5.68 -10.98 -14.46
CA ALA A 100 -6.14 -12.36 -14.49
C ALA A 100 -6.63 -12.80 -15.88
N GLU A 101 -7.27 -11.92 -16.64
CA GLU A 101 -7.63 -12.20 -18.05
C GLU A 101 -6.39 -12.35 -18.94
N THR A 102 -5.34 -11.56 -18.66
CA THR A 102 -4.08 -11.63 -19.41
C THR A 102 -3.27 -12.89 -19.07
N HIS A 103 -3.38 -13.37 -17.83
CA HIS A 103 -2.65 -14.52 -17.30
C HIS A 103 -3.62 -15.44 -16.55
N PRO A 104 -4.47 -16.19 -17.28
CA PRO A 104 -5.44 -17.08 -16.66
C PRO A 104 -4.76 -18.16 -15.80
N ASP A 105 -5.48 -18.60 -14.78
CA ASP A 105 -5.07 -19.69 -13.87
C ASP A 105 -3.85 -19.41 -12.98
N LEU A 106 -3.27 -18.20 -13.04
CA LEU A 106 -2.20 -17.83 -12.14
C LEU A 106 -2.75 -17.25 -10.82
N PRO A 107 -2.18 -17.66 -9.66
CA PRO A 107 -2.52 -17.10 -8.36
C PRO A 107 -2.18 -15.61 -8.28
N VAL A 108 -3.03 -14.84 -7.58
CA VAL A 108 -2.90 -13.40 -7.44
C VAL A 108 -2.55 -13.01 -6.02
N VAL A 109 -1.41 -12.34 -5.85
CA VAL A 109 -0.96 -11.75 -4.60
C VAL A 109 -1.12 -10.23 -4.69
N LEU A 110 -1.80 -9.62 -3.72
CA LEU A 110 -1.86 -8.17 -3.59
C LEU A 110 -0.89 -7.71 -2.51
N PHE A 111 0.08 -6.90 -2.90
CA PHE A 111 1.04 -6.25 -2.01
C PHE A 111 0.65 -4.78 -1.83
N GLY A 112 0.69 -4.28 -0.61
CA GLY A 112 0.49 -2.86 -0.32
C GLY A 112 1.50 -2.32 0.69
N HIS A 113 2.05 -1.15 0.40
CA HIS A 113 2.96 -0.40 1.26
C HIS A 113 2.26 0.83 1.83
N SER A 114 2.38 1.07 3.13
CA SER A 114 1.85 2.25 3.81
C SER A 114 0.35 2.45 3.52
N MET A 115 -0.06 3.53 2.88
CA MET A 115 -1.42 3.74 2.37
C MET A 115 -1.91 2.55 1.54
N GLY A 116 -1.07 2.04 0.64
CA GLY A 116 -1.40 0.89 -0.19
C GLY A 116 -1.71 -0.37 0.61
N GLY A 117 -1.10 -0.55 1.77
CA GLY A 117 -1.43 -1.67 2.66
C GLY A 117 -2.80 -1.51 3.34
N LEU A 118 -3.28 -0.28 3.58
CA LEU A 118 -4.65 -0.04 4.02
C LEU A 118 -5.64 -0.52 2.94
N PHE A 119 -5.35 -0.19 1.67
CA PHE A 119 -6.17 -0.62 0.54
C PHE A 119 -6.05 -2.12 0.28
N ALA A 120 -4.86 -2.72 0.42
CA ALA A 120 -4.67 -4.14 0.21
C ALA A 120 -5.50 -4.99 1.18
N LEU A 121 -5.52 -4.65 2.47
CA LEU A 121 -6.36 -5.33 3.45
C LEU A 121 -7.85 -5.09 3.18
N ALA A 122 -8.26 -3.83 2.91
CA ALA A 122 -9.64 -3.49 2.61
C ALA A 122 -10.14 -4.16 1.31
N PHE A 123 -9.28 -4.36 0.32
CA PHE A 123 -9.56 -5.08 -0.91
C PHE A 123 -9.80 -6.57 -0.63
N ALA A 124 -8.90 -7.23 0.12
CA ALA A 124 -9.06 -8.63 0.51
C ALA A 124 -10.38 -8.88 1.25
N GLU A 125 -10.82 -7.93 2.07
CA GLU A 125 -12.11 -7.99 2.77
C GLU A 125 -13.32 -7.74 1.86
N ALA A 126 -13.15 -6.89 0.82
CA ALA A 126 -14.23 -6.57 -0.10
C ALA A 126 -14.44 -7.68 -1.14
N PHE A 127 -13.35 -8.27 -1.60
CA PHE A 127 -13.29 -9.23 -2.70
C PHE A 127 -12.40 -10.44 -2.32
N PRO A 128 -12.77 -11.18 -1.27
CA PRO A 128 -11.92 -12.25 -0.73
C PRO A 128 -11.65 -13.37 -1.74
N GLU A 129 -12.57 -13.59 -2.69
CA GLU A 129 -12.43 -14.59 -3.75
C GLU A 129 -11.49 -14.15 -4.89
N LYS A 130 -11.01 -12.91 -4.90
CA LYS A 130 -10.18 -12.36 -5.96
C LYS A 130 -8.68 -12.45 -5.69
N LEU A 131 -8.28 -12.91 -4.51
CA LEU A 131 -6.88 -12.99 -4.09
C LEU A 131 -6.56 -14.37 -3.52
N ASP A 132 -5.35 -14.84 -3.77
CA ASP A 132 -4.78 -16.04 -3.15
C ASP A 132 -3.90 -15.69 -1.94
N ALA A 133 -3.41 -14.47 -1.84
CA ALA A 133 -2.69 -13.97 -0.69
C ALA A 133 -2.64 -12.43 -0.65
N VAL A 134 -2.40 -11.85 0.53
CA VAL A 134 -2.25 -10.40 0.71
C VAL A 134 -1.02 -10.06 1.56
N ALA A 135 -0.30 -9.02 1.17
CA ALA A 135 0.83 -8.50 1.93
C ALA A 135 0.60 -7.03 2.31
N VAL A 136 0.85 -6.69 3.56
CA VAL A 136 0.64 -5.37 4.15
C VAL A 136 1.93 -4.92 4.83
N TRP A 137 2.63 -3.96 4.22
CA TRP A 137 3.91 -3.49 4.71
C TRP A 137 3.83 -2.05 5.21
N ASN A 138 4.44 -1.79 6.37
CA ASN A 138 4.60 -0.46 6.99
C ASN A 138 3.29 0.35 7.10
N SER A 139 2.16 -0.33 7.29
CA SER A 139 0.84 0.29 7.38
C SER A 139 0.36 0.39 8.83
N ASN A 140 -0.24 1.50 9.19
CA ASN A 140 -0.72 1.73 10.56
C ASN A 140 -2.25 1.65 10.64
N PHE A 141 -2.76 0.59 11.22
CA PHE A 141 -4.17 0.40 11.57
C PHE A 141 -4.48 0.69 13.04
N ALA A 142 -3.45 0.85 13.88
CA ALA A 142 -3.59 1.05 15.32
C ALA A 142 -3.76 2.54 15.70
N VAL A 143 -4.54 3.28 14.91
CA VAL A 143 -4.69 4.74 15.06
C VAL A 143 -5.51 5.20 16.27
N GLY A 144 -6.34 4.35 16.85
CA GLY A 144 -7.03 4.58 18.12
C GLY A 144 -7.66 5.96 18.31
N LEU A 145 -7.42 6.58 19.48
CA LEU A 145 -7.94 7.91 19.82
C LEU A 145 -7.29 9.01 18.99
N SER A 146 -6.01 8.89 18.61
CA SER A 146 -5.33 9.87 17.75
C SER A 146 -5.96 9.96 16.37
N GLY A 147 -6.37 8.80 15.80
CA GLY A 147 -7.12 8.79 14.55
C GLY A 147 -8.49 9.44 14.66
N ARG A 148 -9.19 9.29 15.81
CA ARG A 148 -10.45 10.01 16.05
C ARG A 148 -10.27 11.51 16.17
N ALA A 149 -9.20 11.94 16.86
CA ALA A 149 -8.83 13.36 16.92
C ALA A 149 -8.50 13.91 15.54
N ALA A 150 -7.75 13.18 14.72
CA ALA A 150 -7.48 13.54 13.34
C ALA A 150 -8.76 13.68 12.48
N GLN A 151 -9.72 12.78 12.64
CA GLN A 151 -11.04 12.91 11.98
C GLN A 151 -11.79 14.18 12.40
N ALA A 152 -11.73 14.56 13.68
CA ALA A 152 -12.34 15.80 14.16
C ALA A 152 -11.66 17.05 13.58
N ILE A 153 -10.33 17.05 13.48
CA ILE A 153 -9.54 18.11 12.83
C ILE A 153 -9.95 18.24 11.36
N LEU A 154 -10.01 17.13 10.64
CA LEU A 154 -10.41 17.11 9.22
C LEU A 154 -11.85 17.56 9.01
N ALA A 155 -12.76 17.22 9.90
CA ALA A 155 -14.13 17.72 9.87
C ALA A 155 -14.18 19.24 10.02
N ALA A 156 -13.39 19.80 10.95
CA ALA A 156 -13.28 21.24 11.13
C ALA A 156 -12.63 21.92 9.89
N GLU A 157 -11.53 21.38 9.36
CA GLU A 157 -10.92 21.90 8.13
C GLU A 157 -11.90 21.88 6.95
N ARG A 158 -12.66 20.79 6.78
CA ARG A 158 -13.68 20.66 5.75
C ARG A 158 -14.76 21.74 5.87
N MET A 159 -15.22 22.03 7.07
CA MET A 159 -16.23 23.07 7.32
C MET A 159 -15.69 24.48 7.02
N LEU A 160 -14.41 24.74 7.33
CA LEU A 160 -13.81 26.06 7.21
C LEU A 160 -13.32 26.39 5.80
N LYS A 161 -12.80 25.41 5.05
CA LYS A 161 -12.11 25.64 3.78
C LYS A 161 -12.51 24.69 2.64
N GLY A 162 -13.44 23.76 2.91
CA GLY A 162 -13.85 22.74 1.95
C GLY A 162 -12.99 21.48 1.98
N SER A 163 -13.33 20.51 1.15
CA SER A 163 -12.69 19.18 1.12
C SER A 163 -11.59 19.06 0.06
N ASP A 164 -11.60 19.93 -0.95
CA ASP A 164 -10.78 19.77 -2.17
C ASP A 164 -9.46 20.56 -2.12
N VAL A 165 -9.12 21.07 -0.95
CA VAL A 165 -7.89 21.81 -0.67
C VAL A 165 -6.96 20.98 0.20
N PRO A 166 -5.64 21.21 0.15
CA PRO A 166 -4.69 20.54 1.01
C PRO A 166 -5.02 20.68 2.50
N SER A 167 -4.83 19.60 3.28
CA SER A 167 -4.88 19.72 4.73
C SER A 167 -3.68 20.52 5.24
N GLY A 168 -3.92 21.51 6.09
CA GLY A 168 -2.85 22.33 6.67
C GLY A 168 -2.25 21.71 7.93
N LEU A 169 -2.98 20.85 8.61
CA LEU A 169 -2.59 20.30 9.91
C LEU A 169 -2.10 18.86 9.83
N LEU A 170 -2.76 17.99 9.05
CA LEU A 170 -2.44 16.56 9.01
C LEU A 170 -0.99 16.27 8.57
N PRO A 171 -0.45 16.88 7.51
CA PRO A 171 0.97 16.66 7.15
C PRO A 171 1.95 17.06 8.26
N ARG A 172 1.63 18.10 9.03
CA ARG A 172 2.46 18.54 10.16
C ARG A 172 2.40 17.58 11.36
N LEU A 173 1.22 17.02 11.61
CA LEU A 173 0.96 16.08 12.72
C LEU A 173 1.40 14.65 12.42
N THR A 174 1.64 14.33 11.15
CA THR A 174 2.12 13.04 10.64
C THR A 174 3.56 13.18 10.13
N PHE A 175 3.75 13.44 8.86
CA PHE A 175 5.07 13.50 8.20
C PHE A 175 6.05 14.43 8.92
N GLY A 176 5.60 15.64 9.28
CA GLY A 176 6.42 16.60 10.01
C GLY A 176 6.81 16.12 11.42
N ALA A 177 5.91 15.43 12.13
CA ALA A 177 6.21 14.84 13.43
C ALA A 177 7.16 13.64 13.29
N TRP A 178 6.95 12.77 12.28
CA TRP A 178 7.83 11.63 11.99
C TRP A 178 9.24 12.08 11.60
N GLY A 179 9.37 13.10 10.72
CA GLY A 179 10.67 13.68 10.40
C GLY A 179 11.39 14.19 11.64
N LYS A 180 10.69 14.91 12.53
CA LYS A 180 11.27 15.43 13.77
C LYS A 180 11.70 14.36 14.77
N SER A 181 11.13 13.16 14.71
CA SER A 181 11.50 12.06 15.61
C SER A 181 12.82 11.39 15.25
N ILE A 182 13.35 11.63 14.04
CA ILE A 182 14.63 11.07 13.61
C ILE A 182 15.77 11.91 14.17
N ALA A 183 16.61 11.29 14.99
CA ALA A 183 17.80 11.91 15.52
C ALA A 183 18.82 12.17 14.39
N ASN A 184 19.51 13.34 14.44
CA ASN A 184 20.53 13.72 13.46
C ASN A 184 20.07 13.70 12.00
N ARG A 185 18.78 13.93 11.76
CA ARG A 185 18.23 13.97 10.41
C ARG A 185 18.91 15.06 9.57
N LYS A 186 19.11 14.77 8.29
CA LYS A 186 19.60 15.72 7.27
C LYS A 186 18.44 16.42 6.58
N THR A 187 17.32 15.72 6.41
CA THR A 187 16.08 16.22 5.79
C THR A 187 14.87 15.91 6.67
N ASP A 188 13.74 16.54 6.42
CA ASP A 188 12.48 16.22 7.10
C ASP A 188 11.86 14.88 6.64
N LEU A 189 12.46 14.22 5.62
CA LEU A 189 11.99 12.96 5.04
C LEU A 189 12.91 11.77 5.36
N ASP A 190 13.93 11.95 6.18
CA ASP A 190 14.82 10.84 6.58
C ASP A 190 14.09 9.69 7.28
N TRP A 191 12.86 9.92 7.78
CA TRP A 191 12.05 8.86 8.35
C TRP A 191 11.63 7.78 7.34
N LEU A 192 11.76 8.06 6.02
CA LEU A 192 11.48 7.10 4.95
C LEU A 192 12.51 5.98 4.91
N SER A 193 13.81 6.31 4.91
CA SER A 193 14.88 5.33 4.70
C SER A 193 16.21 5.82 5.30
N HIS A 194 17.13 4.88 5.56
CA HIS A 194 18.54 5.16 5.83
C HIS A 194 19.35 5.39 4.55
N ASP A 195 18.83 4.98 3.38
CA ASP A 195 19.49 5.24 2.10
C ASP A 195 19.22 6.68 1.66
N GLU A 196 20.23 7.54 1.86
CA GLU A 196 20.15 8.97 1.53
C GLU A 196 19.88 9.22 0.04
N ALA A 197 20.30 8.31 -0.84
CA ALA A 197 20.05 8.44 -2.27
C ALA A 197 18.56 8.21 -2.59
N GLU A 198 17.91 7.26 -1.93
CA GLU A 198 16.47 7.02 -2.06
C GLU A 198 15.64 8.19 -1.50
N VAL A 199 16.05 8.76 -0.35
CA VAL A 199 15.42 9.96 0.22
C VAL A 199 15.60 11.15 -0.72
N ALA A 200 16.79 11.38 -1.27
CA ALA A 200 17.06 12.45 -2.22
C ALA A 200 16.24 12.28 -3.52
N ALA A 201 16.13 11.05 -4.02
CA ALA A 201 15.31 10.73 -5.19
C ALA A 201 13.82 11.04 -4.96
N TYR A 202 13.29 10.69 -3.78
CA TYR A 202 11.91 11.05 -3.40
C TYR A 202 11.70 12.57 -3.37
N ILE A 203 12.65 13.33 -2.78
CA ILE A 203 12.58 14.80 -2.70
C ILE A 203 12.63 15.45 -4.08
N ALA A 204 13.42 14.89 -5.00
CA ALA A 204 13.60 15.44 -6.34
C ALA A 204 12.46 15.09 -7.30
N ASP A 205 11.62 14.12 -6.97
CA ASP A 205 10.56 13.64 -7.85
C ASP A 205 9.31 14.53 -7.73
N PRO A 206 8.85 15.19 -8.80
CA PRO A 206 7.68 16.08 -8.78
C PRO A 206 6.35 15.33 -8.55
N LEU A 207 6.33 14.01 -8.69
CA LEU A 207 5.17 13.16 -8.41
C LEU A 207 5.17 12.61 -6.98
N CYS A 208 6.18 12.97 -6.17
CA CYS A 208 6.30 12.60 -4.75
C CYS A 208 6.13 13.82 -3.84
N GLY A 209 5.77 13.58 -2.59
CA GLY A 209 5.75 14.60 -1.54
C GLY A 209 4.71 15.71 -1.71
N PHE A 210 3.72 15.54 -2.57
CA PHE A 210 2.64 16.52 -2.75
C PHE A 210 1.68 16.54 -1.55
N ASP A 211 1.00 17.67 -1.38
CA ASP A 211 0.03 17.86 -0.32
C ASP A 211 -1.31 17.16 -0.61
N ALA A 212 -1.68 16.19 0.23
CA ALA A 212 -2.96 15.51 0.13
C ALA A 212 -4.13 16.41 0.61
N SER A 213 -5.25 16.34 -0.11
CA SER A 213 -6.47 17.11 0.21
C SER A 213 -7.12 16.63 1.52
N VAL A 214 -7.95 17.50 2.09
CA VAL A 214 -8.78 17.15 3.25
C VAL A 214 -9.63 15.91 2.96
N SER A 215 -10.23 15.79 1.76
CA SER A 215 -11.02 14.62 1.37
C SER A 215 -10.19 13.35 1.30
N LEU A 216 -8.97 13.39 0.76
CA LEU A 216 -8.09 12.23 0.72
C LEU A 216 -7.75 11.75 2.14
N TRP A 217 -7.41 12.63 3.06
CA TRP A 217 -7.17 12.28 4.46
C TRP A 217 -8.41 11.68 5.13
N ILE A 218 -9.60 12.21 4.87
CA ILE A 218 -10.87 11.65 5.36
C ILE A 218 -11.05 10.22 4.85
N ASP A 219 -10.79 9.97 3.56
CA ASP A 219 -10.86 8.64 2.95
C ASP A 219 -9.84 7.67 3.56
N LEU A 220 -8.60 8.12 3.85
CA LEU A 220 -7.59 7.30 4.52
C LEU A 220 -8.04 6.85 5.91
N PHE A 221 -8.58 7.75 6.73
CA PHE A 221 -9.11 7.35 8.03
C PHE A 221 -10.36 6.47 7.90
N ALA A 222 -11.20 6.71 6.89
CA ALA A 222 -12.37 5.88 6.64
C ALA A 222 -11.98 4.44 6.30
N VAL A 223 -11.04 4.22 5.38
CA VAL A 223 -10.55 2.87 5.04
C VAL A 223 -9.83 2.23 6.24
N THR A 224 -9.00 2.98 6.97
CA THR A 224 -8.29 2.48 8.15
C THR A 224 -9.25 1.93 9.20
N PHE A 225 -10.27 2.71 9.60
CA PHE A 225 -11.26 2.25 10.58
C PHE A 225 -12.19 1.18 10.03
N SER A 226 -12.49 1.19 8.73
CA SER A 226 -13.29 0.16 8.08
C SER A 226 -12.60 -1.19 8.10
N ALA A 227 -11.34 -1.25 7.68
CA ALA A 227 -10.57 -2.49 7.53
C ALA A 227 -10.30 -3.21 8.86
N ILE A 228 -10.35 -2.52 9.99
CA ILE A 228 -10.20 -3.17 11.31
C ILE A 228 -11.54 -3.51 11.98
N ALA A 229 -12.66 -3.26 11.32
CA ALA A 229 -13.96 -3.60 11.88
C ALA A 229 -14.13 -5.13 11.94
N PRO A 230 -14.61 -5.70 13.08
CA PRO A 230 -14.73 -7.15 13.23
C PRO A 230 -15.54 -7.82 12.11
N GLN A 231 -16.59 -7.15 11.64
CA GLN A 231 -17.47 -7.65 10.58
C GLN A 231 -16.76 -7.69 9.21
N ARG A 232 -15.75 -6.85 9.00
CA ARG A 232 -14.94 -6.82 7.78
C ARG A 232 -13.89 -7.91 7.82
N ILE A 233 -13.11 -7.99 8.91
CA ILE A 233 -12.12 -9.06 9.11
C ILE A 233 -12.77 -10.45 9.04
N ALA A 234 -14.01 -10.59 9.53
CA ALA A 234 -14.74 -11.86 9.48
C ALA A 234 -15.06 -12.34 8.05
N ARG A 235 -14.93 -11.48 7.03
CA ARG A 235 -15.12 -11.84 5.61
C ARG A 235 -13.88 -12.52 5.01
N LEU A 236 -12.72 -12.34 5.62
CA LEU A 236 -11.49 -12.97 5.15
C LEU A 236 -11.57 -14.49 5.32
N PRO A 237 -11.22 -15.29 4.28
CA PRO A 237 -11.02 -16.72 4.43
C PRO A 237 -9.99 -17.00 5.54
N LYS A 238 -10.26 -17.98 6.39
CA LYS A 238 -9.41 -18.24 7.56
C LYS A 238 -8.02 -18.73 7.16
N ASP A 239 -7.93 -19.38 6.04
CA ASP A 239 -6.73 -19.92 5.41
C ASP A 239 -6.05 -18.95 4.43
N LEU A 240 -6.57 -17.69 4.26
CA LEU A 240 -5.92 -16.67 3.43
C LEU A 240 -4.54 -16.34 3.99
N PRO A 241 -3.46 -16.55 3.22
CA PRO A 241 -2.13 -16.16 3.65
C PRO A 241 -1.99 -14.63 3.73
N ILE A 242 -1.53 -14.14 4.88
CA ILE A 242 -1.31 -12.71 5.12
C ILE A 242 0.14 -12.50 5.54
N HIS A 243 0.84 -11.60 4.81
CA HIS A 243 2.21 -11.19 5.15
C HIS A 243 2.21 -9.77 5.70
N LEU A 244 2.65 -9.60 6.93
CA LEU A 244 2.76 -8.31 7.61
C LEU A 244 4.23 -7.98 7.82
N LEU A 245 4.65 -6.77 7.42
CA LEU A 245 6.02 -6.31 7.64
C LEU A 245 6.05 -4.87 8.14
N GLY A 246 7.00 -4.57 9.02
CA GLY A 246 7.28 -3.22 9.49
C GLY A 246 8.73 -2.98 9.82
N GLY A 247 9.11 -1.70 9.90
CA GLY A 247 10.40 -1.26 10.36
C GLY A 247 10.40 -0.98 11.87
N GLY A 248 11.45 -1.44 12.58
CA GLY A 248 11.64 -1.18 14.01
C GLY A 248 12.02 0.28 14.32
N GLN A 249 12.42 1.04 13.29
CA GLN A 249 12.71 2.47 13.38
C GLN A 249 11.70 3.32 12.58
N ASP A 250 10.57 2.71 12.17
CA ASP A 250 9.50 3.39 11.44
C ASP A 250 8.60 4.19 12.40
N PRO A 251 8.64 5.54 12.41
CA PRO A 251 7.78 6.32 13.30
C PRO A 251 6.31 6.27 12.91
N ALA A 252 5.98 5.98 11.65
CA ALA A 252 4.60 5.89 11.17
C ALA A 252 3.87 4.68 11.75
N THR A 253 4.59 3.60 12.05
CA THR A 253 4.07 2.37 12.65
C THR A 253 4.45 2.19 14.12
N ASN A 254 4.98 3.25 14.75
CA ASN A 254 5.47 3.23 16.13
C ASN A 254 6.50 2.09 16.36
N GLY A 255 7.53 2.04 15.52
CA GLY A 255 8.57 1.00 15.61
C GLY A 255 8.05 -0.42 15.35
N GLY A 256 7.06 -0.56 14.49
CA GLY A 256 6.43 -1.83 14.12
C GLY A 256 5.37 -2.32 15.12
N GLU A 257 5.04 -1.56 16.17
CA GLU A 257 3.98 -1.94 17.11
C GLU A 257 2.61 -2.03 16.42
N ALA A 258 2.32 -1.14 15.47
CA ALA A 258 1.07 -1.18 14.69
C ALA A 258 0.95 -2.48 13.87
N ILE A 259 2.06 -3.00 13.38
CA ILE A 259 2.12 -4.28 12.64
C ILE A 259 1.81 -5.45 13.58
N ARG A 260 2.45 -5.50 14.74
CA ARG A 260 2.18 -6.55 15.76
C ARG A 260 0.74 -6.48 16.27
N TRP A 261 0.20 -5.27 16.42
CA TRP A 261 -1.19 -5.06 16.81
C TRP A 261 -2.16 -5.62 15.76
N LEU A 262 -1.90 -5.38 14.46
CA LEU A 262 -2.73 -5.93 13.38
C LEU A 262 -2.64 -7.45 13.36
N ALA A 263 -1.43 -8.03 13.46
CA ALA A 263 -1.22 -9.47 13.52
C ALA A 263 -2.08 -10.13 14.62
N ALA A 264 -1.94 -9.65 15.85
CA ALA A 264 -2.71 -10.16 16.98
C ALA A 264 -4.23 -10.05 16.78
N ARG A 265 -4.70 -9.01 16.08
CA ARG A 265 -6.11 -8.81 15.78
C ARG A 265 -6.62 -9.81 14.74
N LEU A 266 -5.85 -10.06 13.67
CA LEU A 266 -6.16 -11.04 12.64
C LEU A 266 -6.17 -12.47 13.21
N GLU A 267 -5.14 -12.85 13.96
CA GLU A 267 -5.03 -14.13 14.64
C GLU A 267 -6.20 -14.37 15.61
N LYS A 268 -6.52 -13.36 16.43
CA LYS A 268 -7.69 -13.40 17.32
C LYS A 268 -9.01 -13.56 16.57
N SER A 269 -9.07 -13.11 15.32
CA SER A 269 -10.24 -13.27 14.45
C SER A 269 -10.25 -14.62 13.73
N GLY A 270 -9.28 -15.49 13.98
CA GLY A 270 -9.19 -16.86 13.49
C GLY A 270 -8.47 -17.01 12.15
N LEU A 271 -7.65 -16.04 11.72
CA LEU A 271 -6.77 -16.18 10.56
C LEU A 271 -5.62 -17.12 10.94
N GLU A 272 -5.35 -18.14 10.12
CA GLU A 272 -4.45 -19.27 10.43
C GLU A 272 -3.05 -19.11 9.83
N ASP A 273 -2.89 -18.32 8.76
CA ASP A 273 -1.62 -18.13 8.06
C ASP A 273 -1.24 -16.64 8.05
N VAL A 274 -0.82 -16.14 9.21
CA VAL A 274 -0.32 -14.76 9.38
C VAL A 274 1.19 -14.80 9.61
N THR A 275 1.96 -14.36 8.62
CA THR A 275 3.41 -14.17 8.72
C THR A 275 3.70 -12.73 9.14
N THR A 276 4.41 -12.52 10.25
CA THR A 276 4.71 -11.18 10.78
C THR A 276 6.20 -10.99 10.98
N ILE A 277 6.78 -9.96 10.35
CA ILE A 277 8.19 -9.62 10.43
C ILE A 277 8.33 -8.14 10.80
N VAL A 278 9.21 -7.83 11.76
CA VAL A 278 9.64 -6.46 12.04
C VAL A 278 11.16 -6.41 11.99
N TYR A 279 11.69 -5.68 11.01
CA TYR A 279 13.13 -5.48 10.85
C TYR A 279 13.61 -4.39 11.79
N PRO A 280 14.42 -4.72 12.84
CA PRO A 280 14.77 -3.76 13.89
C PRO A 280 15.46 -2.49 13.40
N GLY A 281 16.23 -2.62 12.31
CA GLY A 281 17.00 -1.53 11.72
C GLY A 281 16.30 -0.77 10.58
N ALA A 282 15.13 -1.18 10.14
CA ALA A 282 14.45 -0.55 9.00
C ALA A 282 13.57 0.63 9.43
N ARG A 283 13.51 1.65 8.58
CA ARG A 283 12.55 2.75 8.62
C ARG A 283 11.30 2.41 7.81
N HIS A 284 10.58 3.45 7.34
CA HIS A 284 9.26 3.30 6.72
C HIS A 284 9.27 2.62 5.36
N GLU A 285 10.23 2.90 4.51
CA GLU A 285 10.34 2.33 3.17
C GLU A 285 11.31 1.15 3.14
N THR A 286 10.93 0.01 3.72
CA THR A 286 11.79 -1.18 3.80
C THR A 286 12.31 -1.64 2.42
N LEU A 287 11.54 -1.44 1.34
CA LEU A 287 11.96 -1.75 -0.04
C LEU A 287 13.00 -0.77 -0.60
N ASN A 288 13.15 0.39 0.00
CA ASN A 288 14.08 1.45 -0.38
C ASN A 288 15.12 1.72 0.73
N GLU A 289 15.31 0.77 1.64
CA GLU A 289 16.34 0.81 2.66
C GLU A 289 17.74 0.53 2.07
N ILE A 290 18.76 0.69 2.90
CA ILE A 290 20.13 0.28 2.54
C ILE A 290 20.14 -1.18 2.07
N PRO A 291 21.05 -1.56 1.14
CA PRO A 291 21.00 -2.86 0.46
C PRO A 291 20.81 -4.05 1.38
N ALA A 292 21.52 -4.12 2.50
CA ALA A 292 21.43 -5.26 3.41
C ALA A 292 20.02 -5.51 3.94
N LEU A 293 19.27 -4.46 4.29
CA LEU A 293 17.91 -4.57 4.82
C LEU A 293 16.87 -4.83 3.73
N ARG A 294 16.94 -4.08 2.63
CA ARG A 294 15.96 -4.22 1.54
C ARG A 294 16.07 -5.57 0.83
N ASP A 295 17.31 -6.05 0.62
CA ASP A 295 17.53 -7.30 -0.10
C ASP A 295 17.07 -8.48 0.76
N GLU A 296 17.38 -8.49 2.08
CA GLU A 296 16.88 -9.47 3.02
C GLU A 296 15.33 -9.50 3.07
N ALA A 297 14.70 -8.32 3.16
CA ALA A 297 13.24 -8.22 3.19
C ALA A 297 12.61 -8.69 1.88
N THR A 298 13.22 -8.36 0.74
CA THR A 298 12.75 -8.77 -0.58
C THR A 298 12.88 -10.28 -0.77
N ASP A 299 14.01 -10.88 -0.38
CA ASP A 299 14.25 -12.32 -0.48
C ASP A 299 13.28 -13.12 0.40
N ALA A 300 13.05 -12.65 1.63
CA ALA A 300 12.07 -13.26 2.53
C ALA A 300 10.66 -13.20 1.95
N PHE A 301 10.29 -12.08 1.33
CA PHE A 301 8.99 -11.92 0.67
C PHE A 301 8.86 -12.81 -0.57
N ILE A 302 9.90 -12.91 -1.40
CA ILE A 302 9.92 -13.84 -2.54
C ILE A 302 9.73 -15.29 -2.09
N ALA A 303 10.41 -15.70 -1.02
CA ALA A 303 10.26 -17.03 -0.45
C ALA A 303 8.81 -17.28 0.03
N TRP A 304 8.19 -16.29 0.68
CA TRP A 304 6.79 -16.35 1.09
C TRP A 304 5.85 -16.41 -0.12
N CYS A 305 6.04 -15.57 -1.15
CA CYS A 305 5.25 -15.61 -2.37
C CYS A 305 5.30 -16.98 -3.05
N ARG A 306 6.48 -17.59 -3.18
CA ARG A 306 6.64 -18.95 -3.73
C ARG A 306 5.84 -19.96 -2.93
N ARG A 307 5.93 -19.93 -1.60
CA ARG A 307 5.19 -20.83 -0.71
C ARG A 307 3.67 -20.74 -0.90
N VAL A 308 3.13 -19.53 -0.99
CA VAL A 308 1.67 -19.32 -1.07
C VAL A 308 1.11 -19.62 -2.44
N THR A 309 1.88 -19.41 -3.52
CA THR A 309 1.44 -19.69 -4.89
C THR A 309 1.57 -21.16 -5.31
N GLU A 310 2.22 -22.00 -4.51
CA GLU A 310 2.22 -23.46 -4.70
C GLU A 310 0.97 -24.14 -4.13
N ARG A 311 0.10 -23.41 -3.42
CA ARG A 311 -1.17 -23.91 -2.88
C ARG A 311 -2.27 -23.91 -3.95
N PRO A 312 -3.29 -24.77 -3.81
CA PRO A 312 -4.50 -24.65 -4.64
C PRO A 312 -5.14 -23.26 -4.50
N HIS A 313 -5.55 -22.66 -5.62
CA HIS A 313 -6.16 -21.35 -5.63
C HIS A 313 -7.40 -21.26 -4.72
N LEU A 314 -7.49 -20.23 -3.88
CA LEU A 314 -8.69 -19.93 -3.10
C LEU A 314 -9.86 -19.55 -4.01
N THR A 315 -9.58 -18.96 -5.17
CA THR A 315 -10.58 -18.57 -6.19
C THR A 315 -11.28 -19.73 -6.88
N GLN A 316 -10.84 -20.97 -6.68
CA GLN A 316 -11.49 -22.18 -7.19
C GLN A 316 -12.47 -22.81 -6.19
N ARG A 317 -12.69 -22.17 -5.04
CA ARG A 317 -13.61 -22.62 -3.99
C ARG A 317 -14.99 -21.88 -4.11
#